data_524cce788d6071759119e1e5b10541f4
#
_entry.id   524cce788d6071759119e1e5b10541f4
#
_cell.length_a   1.000
_cell.length_b   1.000
_cell.length_c   1.000
_cell.angle_alpha   90.00
_cell.angle_beta   90.00
_cell.angle_gamma   90.00
#
_symmetry.space_group_name_H-M   'P 1'
#
loop_
_entity.id
_entity.type
_entity.pdbx_description
1 polymer ?
#
loop_
_entity_poly.entity_id
_entity_poly.type
_entity_poly.pdbx_seq_one_letter_code
_entity_poly.pdbx_strand_id
1 'polypeptide(L)'
;MARGKKPLLENIEIKKIAAEGKSIAYVDEKVLFVPNTVPGDIVDVQVTRKRKSFLEGFIVNVRKYSDIRTEPFCSHFGICGGCKWQNLPYQLQTEFKQQEIIDNLQRIGKVELQNVAPIIGSPKTTYYRNKLEYTFCNKRFLTREEIANDQDINRTPAVGFHVPGLFDKVIDIEKCYLQAEPSNGVRNFIREYAIKHELSFYDIREQVGFLRTLIIRTSSTGEVMVIVTFGEENREDREGLLNAIVQQFPEITSLMYVINEKMNDTITDQEGICFHGNDHIFEQMEDLKFKIGPKSFYQTNSEQAYNLYAKTRELAGLTGNETVYDLYTGTGTIANFVARNAQKVIGIEYVTEAIEDAKINSALNNIHNTVVYAGDMKDV
;
A
#
# COMPACT_ATOMS: atom_id res chain seq x y z
N MET A 1 13.82 28.82 24.30
CA MET A 1 12.68 29.66 23.88
C MET A 1 11.43 28.79 23.83
N ALA A 2 10.39 29.13 24.60
CA ALA A 2 9.13 28.41 24.57
C ALA A 2 8.51 28.52 23.17
N ARG A 3 8.21 27.40 22.51
CA ARG A 3 7.49 27.40 21.24
C ARG A 3 6.11 28.01 21.48
N GLY A 4 5.86 29.21 20.96
CA GLY A 4 4.56 29.88 21.06
C GLY A 4 3.43 28.94 20.58
N LYS A 5 2.29 28.99 21.28
CA LYS A 5 1.09 28.20 20.95
C LYS A 5 0.66 28.54 19.52
N LYS A 6 0.60 27.55 18.65
CA LYS A 6 0.18 27.76 17.27
C LYS A 6 -1.31 28.09 17.21
N PRO A 7 -1.78 28.92 16.27
CA PRO A 7 -3.16 29.40 16.25
C PRO A 7 -4.17 28.29 15.98
N LEU A 8 -5.33 28.44 16.59
CA LEU A 8 -6.59 27.80 16.17
C LEU A 8 -7.23 28.71 15.13
N LEU A 9 -7.57 28.15 13.98
CA LEU A 9 -8.27 28.83 12.89
C LEU A 9 -9.71 28.34 12.88
N GLU A 10 -10.68 29.21 12.98
CA GLU A 10 -12.09 28.86 13.07
C GLU A 10 -12.83 29.13 11.76
N ASN A 11 -13.89 28.38 11.48
CA ASN A 11 -14.76 28.53 10.33
C ASN A 11 -14.02 28.51 8.98
N ILE A 12 -13.05 27.63 8.84
CA ILE A 12 -12.26 27.48 7.61
C ILE A 12 -13.03 26.64 6.59
N GLU A 13 -13.38 27.23 5.46
CA GLU A 13 -14.00 26.52 4.34
C GLU A 13 -12.94 25.83 3.48
N ILE A 14 -13.11 24.54 3.27
CA ILE A 14 -12.26 23.71 2.41
C ILE A 14 -12.66 23.92 0.96
N LYS A 15 -11.67 24.23 0.11
CA LYS A 15 -11.92 24.64 -1.29
C LYS A 15 -11.56 23.59 -2.32
N LYS A 16 -10.47 22.81 -2.10
CA LYS A 16 -9.91 21.88 -3.10
C LYS A 16 -9.31 20.66 -2.43
N ILE A 17 -9.13 19.61 -3.23
CA ILE A 17 -8.28 18.47 -2.90
C ILE A 17 -6.85 18.76 -3.38
N ALA A 18 -5.87 18.32 -2.62
CA ALA A 18 -4.46 18.30 -2.93
C ALA A 18 -3.95 16.86 -3.04
N ALA A 19 -2.68 16.73 -3.42
CA ALA A 19 -1.95 15.47 -3.41
C ALA A 19 -2.03 14.76 -2.05
N GLU A 20 -1.84 13.45 -2.06
CA GLU A 20 -1.80 12.58 -0.87
C GLU A 20 -3.10 12.55 -0.03
N GLY A 21 -4.24 12.94 -0.62
CA GLY A 21 -5.53 12.95 0.07
C GLY A 21 -5.68 14.06 1.11
N LYS A 22 -4.84 15.09 1.06
CA LYS A 22 -5.03 16.33 1.83
C LYS A 22 -6.01 17.23 1.09
N SER A 23 -6.67 18.11 1.83
CA SER A 23 -7.49 19.18 1.25
C SER A 23 -6.84 20.54 1.47
N ILE A 24 -7.28 21.52 0.69
CA ILE A 24 -6.75 22.88 0.68
C ILE A 24 -7.83 23.87 1.11
N ALA A 25 -7.46 24.74 2.03
CA ALA A 25 -8.09 26.02 2.30
C ALA A 25 -7.08 27.17 2.10
N TYR A 26 -7.57 28.40 2.10
CA TYR A 26 -6.74 29.60 2.01
C TYR A 26 -6.95 30.47 3.24
N VAL A 27 -5.84 30.90 3.86
CA VAL A 27 -5.83 31.77 5.05
C VAL A 27 -4.70 32.79 4.88
N ASP A 28 -5.04 34.09 4.87
CA ASP A 28 -4.06 35.19 4.70
C ASP A 28 -3.09 34.93 3.53
N GLU A 29 -3.63 34.64 2.35
CA GLU A 29 -2.89 34.34 1.10
C GLU A 29 -2.01 33.08 1.16
N LYS A 30 -2.07 32.30 2.26
CA LYS A 30 -1.36 31.04 2.39
C LYS A 30 -2.25 29.86 2.16
N VAL A 31 -1.68 28.81 1.60
CA VAL A 31 -2.34 27.51 1.50
C VAL A 31 -2.32 26.84 2.86
N LEU A 32 -3.49 26.36 3.31
CA LEU A 32 -3.64 25.53 4.49
C LEU A 32 -3.98 24.10 4.06
N PHE A 33 -3.14 23.14 4.39
CA PHE A 33 -3.39 21.72 4.17
C PHE A 33 -4.07 21.09 5.39
N VAL A 34 -5.21 20.44 5.13
CA VAL A 34 -6.01 19.78 6.18
C VAL A 34 -6.37 18.36 5.72
N PRO A 35 -5.90 17.31 6.41
CA PRO A 35 -6.29 15.94 6.10
C PRO A 35 -7.73 15.64 6.53
N ASN A 36 -8.32 14.58 5.95
CA ASN A 36 -9.65 14.06 6.30
C ASN A 36 -10.82 15.02 6.06
N THR A 37 -10.61 16.05 5.25
CA THR A 37 -11.66 16.98 4.81
C THR A 37 -11.96 16.81 3.32
N VAL A 38 -13.09 17.35 2.89
CA VAL A 38 -13.49 17.43 1.48
C VAL A 38 -13.93 18.85 1.13
N PRO A 39 -13.90 19.27 -0.13
CA PRO A 39 -14.37 20.59 -0.54
C PRO A 39 -15.80 20.87 -0.08
N GLY A 40 -16.04 22.07 0.46
CA GLY A 40 -17.33 22.48 1.04
C GLY A 40 -17.48 22.17 2.53
N ASP A 41 -16.56 21.43 3.16
CA ASP A 41 -16.53 21.35 4.62
C ASP A 41 -16.19 22.71 5.23
N ILE A 42 -16.81 23.05 6.37
CA ILE A 42 -16.43 24.18 7.22
C ILE A 42 -15.92 23.62 8.54
N VAL A 43 -14.66 23.89 8.87
CA VAL A 43 -13.95 23.25 9.99
C VAL A 43 -13.15 24.24 10.83
N ASP A 44 -12.94 23.89 12.11
CA ASP A 44 -11.95 24.53 12.94
C ASP A 44 -10.65 23.73 12.90
N VAL A 45 -9.55 24.41 12.63
CA VAL A 45 -8.25 23.77 12.37
C VAL A 45 -7.19 24.23 13.36
N GLN A 46 -6.60 23.29 14.10
CA GLN A 46 -5.40 23.55 14.89
C GLN A 46 -4.18 23.50 13.97
N VAL A 47 -3.49 24.61 13.80
CA VAL A 47 -2.24 24.65 13.03
C VAL A 47 -1.15 23.86 13.75
N THR A 48 -0.49 22.95 13.02
CA THR A 48 0.62 22.14 13.52
C THR A 48 1.97 22.57 12.94
N ARG A 49 1.96 23.11 11.71
CA ARG A 49 3.16 23.57 11.01
C ARG A 49 2.90 24.89 10.31
N LYS A 50 3.83 25.85 10.45
CA LYS A 50 3.78 27.13 9.75
C LYS A 50 5.08 27.33 8.96
N ARG A 51 4.93 27.55 7.66
CA ARG A 51 6.00 27.90 6.73
C ARG A 51 5.73 29.26 6.10
N LYS A 52 6.68 29.79 5.32
CA LYS A 52 6.52 31.08 4.63
C LYS A 52 5.33 31.05 3.67
N SER A 53 5.16 29.96 2.91
CA SER A 53 4.16 29.80 1.84
C SER A 53 2.95 28.96 2.21
N PHE A 54 3.00 28.16 3.28
CA PHE A 54 1.89 27.28 3.64
C PHE A 54 1.75 27.02 5.14
N LEU A 55 0.57 26.52 5.52
CA LEU A 55 0.22 26.02 6.85
C LEU A 55 -0.18 24.54 6.72
N GLU A 56 0.02 23.78 7.79
CA GLU A 56 -0.57 22.45 7.96
C GLU A 56 -1.29 22.39 9.29
N GLY A 57 -2.42 21.72 9.33
CA GLY A 57 -3.23 21.59 10.54
C GLY A 57 -4.10 20.33 10.51
N PHE A 58 -4.75 20.07 11.62
CA PHE A 58 -5.75 19.00 11.75
C PHE A 58 -7.06 19.57 12.26
N ILE A 59 -8.15 18.88 11.96
CA ILE A 59 -9.50 19.24 12.39
C ILE A 59 -9.63 19.12 13.91
N VAL A 60 -10.12 20.17 14.54
CA VAL A 60 -10.54 20.15 15.97
C VAL A 60 -12.05 19.97 16.06
N ASN A 61 -12.79 20.62 15.16
CA ASN A 61 -14.24 20.58 15.12
C ASN A 61 -14.73 20.71 13.68
N VAL A 62 -15.82 20.05 13.33
CA VAL A 62 -16.52 20.23 12.06
C VAL A 62 -17.77 21.07 12.33
N ARG A 63 -17.83 22.24 11.73
CA ARG A 63 -18.97 23.17 11.85
C ARG A 63 -20.08 22.80 10.87
N LYS A 64 -19.70 22.39 9.64
CA LYS A 64 -20.61 21.93 8.61
C LYS A 64 -19.93 20.89 7.73
N TYR A 65 -20.59 19.76 7.54
CA TYR A 65 -20.18 18.79 6.53
C TYR A 65 -20.63 19.23 5.15
N SER A 66 -19.82 18.95 4.16
CA SER A 66 -20.12 19.16 2.74
C SER A 66 -21.15 18.15 2.24
N ASP A 67 -22.05 18.60 1.37
CA ASP A 67 -23.08 17.76 0.75
C ASP A 67 -22.52 16.71 -0.24
N ILE A 68 -21.24 16.86 -0.66
CA ILE A 68 -20.57 15.89 -1.54
C ILE A 68 -19.96 14.70 -0.77
N ARG A 69 -20.02 14.70 0.56
CA ARG A 69 -19.52 13.60 1.37
C ARG A 69 -20.34 12.32 1.17
N THR A 70 -19.65 11.21 1.27
CA THR A 70 -20.26 9.89 1.46
C THR A 70 -19.83 9.29 2.78
N GLU A 71 -20.68 8.43 3.34
CA GLU A 71 -20.34 7.73 4.58
C GLU A 71 -19.25 6.70 4.32
N PRO A 72 -18.13 6.73 5.07
CA PRO A 72 -17.10 5.71 4.97
C PRO A 72 -17.64 4.33 5.39
N PHE A 73 -17.40 3.31 4.57
CA PHE A 73 -17.82 1.93 4.86
C PHE A 73 -16.91 1.21 5.87
N CYS A 74 -15.72 1.72 6.15
CA CYS A 74 -14.76 1.14 7.07
C CYS A 74 -14.77 1.88 8.41
N SER A 75 -15.00 1.16 9.51
CA SER A 75 -15.00 1.71 10.89
C SER A 75 -13.64 2.31 11.30
N HIS A 76 -12.55 1.91 10.64
CA HIS A 76 -11.20 2.42 10.92
C HIS A 76 -10.83 3.65 10.09
N PHE A 77 -11.71 4.13 9.20
CA PHE A 77 -11.41 5.29 8.37
C PHE A 77 -11.18 6.56 9.22
N GLY A 78 -10.21 7.36 8.83
CA GLY A 78 -9.84 8.58 9.57
C GLY A 78 -8.77 8.36 10.65
N ILE A 79 -8.58 7.11 11.10
CA ILE A 79 -7.52 6.73 12.06
C ILE A 79 -6.48 5.85 11.38
N CYS A 80 -6.92 4.83 10.63
CA CYS A 80 -6.06 3.94 9.87
C CYS A 80 -5.33 4.68 8.74
N GLY A 81 -4.02 4.43 8.58
CA GLY A 81 -3.20 5.01 7.50
C GLY A 81 -3.45 4.44 6.10
N GLY A 82 -4.24 3.37 5.96
CA GLY A 82 -4.39 2.63 4.71
C GLY A 82 -5.23 3.32 3.64
N CYS A 83 -6.24 4.13 4.03
CA CYS A 83 -7.16 4.78 3.10
C CYS A 83 -7.21 6.29 3.31
N LYS A 84 -7.37 7.04 2.21
CA LYS A 84 -7.37 8.52 2.24
C LYS A 84 -8.75 9.14 1.97
N TRP A 85 -9.61 8.49 1.17
CA TRP A 85 -10.79 9.13 0.60
C TRP A 85 -12.06 8.26 0.65
N GLN A 86 -12.32 7.51 1.71
CA GLN A 86 -13.59 6.79 1.81
C GLN A 86 -14.80 7.71 2.07
N ASN A 87 -14.55 8.94 2.47
CA ASN A 87 -15.54 10.00 2.69
C ASN A 87 -15.90 10.80 1.44
N LEU A 88 -15.46 10.35 0.26
CA LEU A 88 -15.70 11.02 -1.03
C LEU A 88 -16.14 9.98 -2.06
N PRO A 89 -17.22 10.22 -2.85
CA PRO A 89 -17.63 9.35 -3.94
C PRO A 89 -16.50 9.07 -4.92
N TYR A 90 -16.39 7.83 -5.41
CA TYR A 90 -15.27 7.41 -6.26
C TYR A 90 -15.13 8.24 -7.54
N GLN A 91 -16.25 8.65 -8.15
CA GLN A 91 -16.22 9.52 -9.30
C GLN A 91 -15.49 10.84 -9.02
N LEU A 92 -15.80 11.49 -7.90
CA LEU A 92 -15.10 12.72 -7.49
C LEU A 92 -13.61 12.46 -7.16
N GLN A 93 -13.27 11.30 -6.62
CA GLN A 93 -11.87 10.93 -6.40
C GLN A 93 -11.09 10.88 -7.73
N THR A 94 -11.68 10.31 -8.78
CA THR A 94 -11.06 10.25 -10.11
C THR A 94 -10.96 11.62 -10.76
N GLU A 95 -12.00 12.45 -10.67
CA GLU A 95 -11.98 13.84 -11.17
C GLU A 95 -10.87 14.67 -10.49
N PHE A 96 -10.73 14.59 -9.18
CA PHE A 96 -9.67 15.31 -8.47
C PHE A 96 -8.27 14.78 -8.81
N LYS A 97 -8.10 13.47 -9.01
CA LYS A 97 -6.83 12.90 -9.49
C LYS A 97 -6.49 13.38 -10.91
N GLN A 98 -7.44 13.43 -11.79
CA GLN A 98 -7.24 13.98 -13.13
C GLN A 98 -6.83 15.46 -13.07
N GLN A 99 -7.51 16.25 -12.24
CA GLN A 99 -7.18 17.67 -12.06
C GLN A 99 -5.78 17.87 -11.48
N GLU A 100 -5.35 17.02 -10.54
CA GLU A 100 -4.00 17.04 -9.99
C GLU A 100 -2.93 16.82 -11.08
N ILE A 101 -3.13 15.85 -11.97
CA ILE A 101 -2.20 15.60 -13.07
C ILE A 101 -2.16 16.78 -14.04
N ILE A 102 -3.31 17.34 -14.40
CA ILE A 102 -3.40 18.55 -15.25
C ILE A 102 -2.64 19.72 -14.61
N ASP A 103 -2.91 19.99 -13.34
CA ASP A 103 -2.24 21.07 -12.59
C ASP A 103 -0.71 20.86 -12.52
N ASN A 104 -0.24 19.63 -12.31
CA ASN A 104 1.18 19.32 -12.25
C ASN A 104 1.86 19.49 -13.61
N LEU A 105 1.26 18.99 -14.69
CA LEU A 105 1.81 19.16 -16.03
C LEU A 105 1.85 20.63 -16.46
N GLN A 106 0.78 21.39 -16.24
CA GLN A 106 0.72 22.79 -16.64
C GLN A 106 1.56 23.71 -15.75
N ARG A 107 1.48 23.56 -14.42
CA ARG A 107 2.10 24.51 -13.48
C ARG A 107 3.55 24.18 -13.17
N ILE A 108 3.89 22.89 -13.00
CA ILE A 108 5.23 22.44 -12.69
C ILE A 108 5.98 22.07 -13.96
N GLY A 109 5.39 21.20 -14.79
CA GLY A 109 5.98 20.73 -16.02
C GLY A 109 6.03 21.78 -17.13
N LYS A 110 5.23 22.86 -17.02
CA LYS A 110 5.08 23.90 -18.06
C LYS A 110 4.70 23.34 -19.43
N VAL A 111 3.96 22.24 -19.42
CA VAL A 111 3.48 21.57 -20.64
C VAL A 111 2.16 22.19 -21.05
N GLU A 112 2.05 22.57 -22.32
CA GLU A 112 0.78 22.97 -22.92
C GLU A 112 -0.01 21.72 -23.28
N LEU A 113 -1.19 21.54 -22.67
CA LEU A 113 -2.05 20.39 -22.90
C LEU A 113 -3.11 20.74 -23.95
N GLN A 114 -3.10 20.05 -25.09
CA GLN A 114 -4.07 20.22 -26.15
C GLN A 114 -5.32 19.34 -25.93
N ASN A 115 -5.11 18.04 -25.68
CA ASN A 115 -6.19 17.09 -25.46
C ASN A 115 -5.86 16.23 -24.25
N VAL A 116 -6.74 16.22 -23.26
CA VAL A 116 -6.64 15.35 -22.08
C VAL A 116 -7.81 14.38 -22.11
N ALA A 117 -7.50 13.11 -22.31
CA ALA A 117 -8.50 12.05 -22.23
C ALA A 117 -9.02 11.91 -20.80
N PRO A 118 -10.26 11.46 -20.59
CA PRO A 118 -10.78 11.16 -19.28
C PRO A 118 -9.93 10.11 -18.57
N ILE A 119 -9.77 10.25 -17.25
CA ILE A 119 -9.06 9.28 -16.42
C ILE A 119 -9.76 7.92 -16.46
N ILE A 120 -8.99 6.85 -16.57
CA ILE A 120 -9.51 5.48 -16.50
C ILE A 120 -9.62 5.08 -15.03
N GLY A 121 -10.86 4.99 -14.54
CA GLY A 121 -11.15 4.56 -13.18
C GLY A 121 -10.94 3.06 -12.99
N SER A 122 -10.73 2.64 -11.74
CA SER A 122 -10.73 1.21 -11.38
C SER A 122 -12.17 0.69 -11.32
N PRO A 123 -12.47 -0.48 -11.90
CA PRO A 123 -13.80 -1.07 -11.82
C PRO A 123 -14.17 -1.51 -10.40
N LYS A 124 -13.17 -1.87 -9.58
CA LYS A 124 -13.34 -2.22 -8.17
C LYS A 124 -12.77 -1.13 -7.27
N THR A 125 -13.54 -0.72 -6.27
CA THR A 125 -13.14 0.25 -5.25
C THR A 125 -12.89 -0.40 -3.89
N THR A 126 -13.26 -1.68 -3.74
CA THR A 126 -12.97 -2.54 -2.59
C THR A 126 -12.42 -3.88 -3.08
N TYR A 127 -11.70 -4.60 -2.22
CA TYR A 127 -11.14 -5.93 -2.49
C TYR A 127 -10.30 -6.02 -3.78
N TYR A 128 -9.63 -4.92 -4.12
CA TYR A 128 -8.82 -4.83 -5.35
C TYR A 128 -7.32 -5.08 -5.12
N ARG A 129 -6.87 -5.01 -3.86
CA ARG A 129 -5.44 -5.20 -3.56
C ARG A 129 -5.10 -6.68 -3.50
N ASN A 130 -3.99 -7.02 -4.14
CA ASN A 130 -3.40 -8.35 -4.11
C ASN A 130 -2.29 -8.50 -3.05
N LYS A 131 -1.91 -7.42 -2.36
CA LYS A 131 -0.92 -7.44 -1.27
C LYS A 131 -1.32 -6.49 -0.16
N LEU A 132 -1.29 -6.97 1.08
CA LEU A 132 -1.30 -6.16 2.29
C LEU A 132 -0.18 -6.61 3.23
N GLU A 133 0.34 -5.64 3.97
CA GLU A 133 1.39 -5.84 4.96
C GLU A 133 0.93 -5.24 6.28
N TYR A 134 0.82 -6.07 7.31
CA TYR A 134 0.34 -5.71 8.63
C TYR A 134 1.48 -5.74 9.62
N THR A 135 1.42 -4.86 10.61
CA THR A 135 2.39 -4.78 11.71
C THR A 135 1.79 -5.37 12.97
N PHE A 136 2.52 -6.24 13.65
CA PHE A 136 2.24 -6.65 15.03
C PHE A 136 2.79 -5.61 15.99
N CYS A 137 1.99 -5.22 16.99
CA CYS A 137 2.40 -4.23 17.97
C CYS A 137 1.86 -4.59 19.35
N ASN A 138 2.73 -4.60 20.35
CA ASN A 138 2.36 -4.88 21.75
C ASN A 138 1.55 -3.74 22.40
N LYS A 139 1.49 -2.58 21.76
CA LYS A 139 0.78 -1.37 22.26
C LYS A 139 -0.13 -0.82 21.17
N ARG A 140 -1.40 -1.29 21.14
CA ARG A 140 -2.36 -0.76 20.18
C ARG A 140 -2.60 0.74 20.36
N PHE A 141 -2.97 1.40 19.28
CA PHE A 141 -3.45 2.77 19.33
C PHE A 141 -4.79 2.84 20.09
N LEU A 142 -4.89 3.77 21.01
CA LEU A 142 -6.14 4.09 21.72
C LEU A 142 -6.69 5.40 21.19
N THR A 143 -7.99 5.43 20.90
CA THR A 143 -8.67 6.66 20.50
C THR A 143 -8.84 7.61 21.69
N ARG A 144 -9.12 8.89 21.41
CA ARG A 144 -9.41 9.86 22.48
C ARG A 144 -10.64 9.48 23.29
N GLU A 145 -11.62 8.87 22.64
CA GLU A 145 -12.87 8.40 23.28
C GLU A 145 -12.59 7.25 24.24
N GLU A 146 -11.80 6.26 23.81
CA GLU A 146 -11.36 5.15 24.67
C GLU A 146 -10.56 5.66 25.89
N ILE A 147 -9.67 6.63 25.68
CA ILE A 147 -8.86 7.22 26.78
C ILE A 147 -9.78 8.02 27.75
N ALA A 148 -10.81 8.69 27.26
CA ALA A 148 -11.73 9.47 28.09
C ALA A 148 -12.67 8.58 28.93
N ASN A 149 -12.98 7.37 28.43
CA ASN A 149 -13.88 6.41 29.07
C ASN A 149 -13.18 5.42 30.03
N ASP A 150 -12.03 5.72 30.53
CA ASP A 150 -11.01 5.08 31.36
C ASP A 150 -11.35 3.77 32.13
N GLN A 151 -12.57 3.31 32.19
CA GLN A 151 -13.00 2.18 33.06
C GLN A 151 -12.77 0.79 32.45
N ASP A 152 -12.61 0.66 31.09
CA ASP A 152 -12.43 -0.64 30.42
C ASP A 152 -11.53 -0.52 29.18
N ILE A 153 -10.35 0.06 29.32
CA ILE A 153 -9.41 0.15 28.19
C ILE A 153 -8.89 -1.24 27.83
N ASN A 154 -9.33 -1.75 26.68
CA ASN A 154 -8.73 -2.95 26.10
C ASN A 154 -7.29 -2.66 25.64
N ARG A 155 -6.32 -3.18 26.35
CA ARG A 155 -4.87 -3.03 26.09
C ARG A 155 -4.27 -4.24 25.36
N THR A 156 -5.09 -5.07 24.71
CA THR A 156 -4.59 -6.20 23.94
C THR A 156 -3.64 -5.72 22.84
N PRO A 157 -2.69 -6.56 22.42
CA PRO A 157 -1.84 -6.27 21.28
C PRO A 157 -2.64 -6.08 20.00
N ALA A 158 -2.06 -5.39 19.02
CA ALA A 158 -2.68 -5.06 17.74
C ALA A 158 -2.00 -5.78 16.57
N VAL A 159 -2.81 -6.13 15.56
CA VAL A 159 -2.34 -6.49 14.22
C VAL A 159 -3.05 -5.62 13.20
N GLY A 160 -2.30 -4.73 12.54
CA GLY A 160 -2.94 -3.82 11.60
C GLY A 160 -1.99 -2.82 10.97
N PHE A 161 -2.46 -1.60 10.80
CA PHE A 161 -1.70 -0.55 10.12
C PHE A 161 -1.30 0.58 11.06
N HIS A 162 -0.19 1.25 10.73
CA HIS A 162 0.25 2.43 11.45
C HIS A 162 -0.75 3.58 11.34
N VAL A 163 -0.90 4.31 12.44
CA VAL A 163 -1.62 5.59 12.44
C VAL A 163 -0.75 6.65 11.77
N PRO A 164 -1.29 7.46 10.84
CA PRO A 164 -0.50 8.46 10.13
C PRO A 164 0.28 9.40 11.05
N GLY A 165 1.58 9.50 10.81
CA GLY A 165 2.48 10.35 11.61
C GLY A 165 2.92 9.78 12.96
N LEU A 166 2.50 8.57 13.32
CA LEU A 166 2.87 7.88 14.55
C LEU A 166 3.51 6.53 14.22
N PHE A 167 4.84 6.49 14.16
CA PHE A 167 5.58 5.32 13.72
C PHE A 167 5.44 4.09 14.65
N ASP A 168 5.18 4.32 15.94
CA ASP A 168 5.06 3.30 16.97
C ASP A 168 3.61 2.98 17.39
N LYS A 169 2.62 3.46 16.64
CA LYS A 169 1.21 3.26 16.93
C LYS A 169 0.53 2.52 15.80
N VAL A 170 -0.01 1.37 16.13
CA VAL A 170 -0.74 0.49 15.22
C VAL A 170 -2.19 0.41 15.68
N ILE A 171 -3.11 0.61 14.75
CA ILE A 171 -4.52 0.35 14.99
C ILE A 171 -4.81 -1.14 14.79
N ASP A 172 -5.52 -1.75 15.73
CA ASP A 172 -5.99 -3.11 15.57
C ASP A 172 -7.11 -3.17 14.54
N ILE A 173 -6.94 -3.95 13.48
CA ILE A 173 -7.87 -4.01 12.36
C ILE A 173 -8.73 -5.26 12.47
N GLU A 174 -10.05 -5.09 12.60
CA GLU A 174 -11.00 -6.20 12.58
C GLU A 174 -11.32 -6.64 11.15
N LYS A 175 -11.61 -5.67 10.27
CA LYS A 175 -11.91 -5.91 8.86
C LYS A 175 -11.28 -4.86 7.97
N CYS A 176 -10.52 -5.31 6.98
CA CYS A 176 -9.99 -4.49 5.90
C CYS A 176 -10.74 -4.81 4.60
N TYR A 177 -11.20 -3.76 3.90
CA TYR A 177 -11.94 -3.88 2.64
C TYR A 177 -11.05 -3.74 1.41
N LEU A 178 -9.72 -3.69 1.58
CA LEU A 178 -8.80 -3.53 0.47
C LEU A 178 -8.43 -4.86 -0.19
N GLN A 179 -8.33 -5.95 0.58
CA GLN A 179 -8.00 -7.28 0.08
C GLN A 179 -9.11 -8.28 0.40
N ALA A 180 -9.39 -9.17 -0.54
CA ALA A 180 -10.37 -10.23 -0.38
C ALA A 180 -9.94 -11.28 0.67
N GLU A 181 -10.87 -12.11 1.11
CA GLU A 181 -10.52 -13.28 1.90
C GLU A 181 -9.57 -14.23 1.12
N PRO A 182 -8.72 -14.96 1.84
CA PRO A 182 -8.70 -15.18 3.29
C PRO A 182 -7.94 -14.14 4.13
N SER A 183 -7.64 -12.95 3.60
CA SER A 183 -6.74 -11.96 4.25
C SER A 183 -7.19 -11.57 5.66
N ASN A 184 -8.46 -11.23 5.87
CA ASN A 184 -8.96 -10.89 7.21
C ASN A 184 -8.98 -12.12 8.12
N GLY A 185 -9.42 -13.28 7.59
CA GLY A 185 -9.44 -14.54 8.34
C GLY A 185 -8.06 -14.91 8.85
N VAL A 186 -7.04 -14.92 7.98
CA VAL A 186 -5.65 -15.24 8.35
C VAL A 186 -5.11 -14.27 9.41
N ARG A 187 -5.26 -12.95 9.19
CA ARG A 187 -4.78 -11.95 10.15
C ARG A 187 -5.42 -12.12 11.53
N ASN A 188 -6.74 -12.25 11.59
CA ASN A 188 -7.48 -12.38 12.83
C ASN A 188 -7.13 -13.70 13.55
N PHE A 189 -7.03 -14.81 12.82
CA PHE A 189 -6.62 -16.09 13.37
C PHE A 189 -5.22 -16.03 14.00
N ILE A 190 -4.23 -15.46 13.29
CA ILE A 190 -2.86 -15.34 13.83
C ILE A 190 -2.87 -14.49 15.11
N ARG A 191 -3.63 -13.39 15.12
CA ARG A 191 -3.77 -12.54 16.30
C ARG A 191 -4.38 -13.31 17.49
N GLU A 192 -5.47 -14.03 17.27
CA GLU A 192 -6.15 -14.82 18.31
C GLU A 192 -5.27 -15.97 18.82
N TYR A 193 -4.62 -16.67 17.89
CA TYR A 193 -3.66 -17.73 18.24
C TYR A 193 -2.54 -17.18 19.11
N ALA A 194 -1.93 -16.08 18.71
CA ALA A 194 -0.83 -15.45 19.43
C ALA A 194 -1.24 -15.00 20.85
N ILE A 195 -2.41 -14.42 21.02
CA ILE A 195 -2.93 -14.03 22.35
C ILE A 195 -3.18 -15.28 23.21
N LYS A 196 -3.79 -16.33 22.64
CA LYS A 196 -4.12 -17.57 23.35
C LYS A 196 -2.87 -18.32 23.82
N HIS A 197 -1.79 -18.29 23.02
CA HIS A 197 -0.53 -18.98 23.30
C HIS A 197 0.54 -18.06 23.91
N GLU A 198 0.14 -16.85 24.32
CA GLU A 198 1.00 -15.86 24.97
C GLU A 198 2.26 -15.49 24.17
N LEU A 199 2.17 -15.57 22.81
CA LEU A 199 3.26 -15.16 21.93
C LEU A 199 3.44 -13.64 21.99
N SER A 200 4.69 -13.19 22.12
CA SER A 200 4.97 -11.75 22.23
C SER A 200 4.80 -11.03 20.88
N PHE A 201 4.16 -9.86 20.94
CA PHE A 201 4.06 -8.93 19.83
C PHE A 201 5.21 -7.93 19.89
N TYR A 202 5.68 -7.47 18.72
CA TYR A 202 6.84 -6.60 18.61
C TYR A 202 6.62 -5.25 19.30
N ASP A 203 7.55 -4.86 20.18
CA ASP A 203 7.66 -3.49 20.68
C ASP A 203 8.51 -2.68 19.71
N ILE A 204 7.88 -1.79 18.96
CA ILE A 204 8.54 -1.01 17.90
C ILE A 204 9.59 -0.03 18.46
N ARG A 205 9.45 0.39 19.71
CA ARG A 205 10.40 1.31 20.36
C ARG A 205 11.60 0.58 20.95
N GLU A 206 11.32 -0.50 21.67
CA GLU A 206 12.36 -1.31 22.32
C GLU A 206 13.00 -2.29 21.32
N GLN A 207 12.34 -2.52 20.17
CA GLN A 207 12.79 -3.43 19.09
C GLN A 207 12.98 -4.87 19.54
N VAL A 208 12.03 -5.36 20.32
CA VAL A 208 11.98 -6.72 20.85
C VAL A 208 10.60 -7.31 20.69
N GLY A 209 10.52 -8.62 20.60
CA GLY A 209 9.26 -9.37 20.48
C GLY A 209 9.27 -10.32 19.29
N PHE A 210 8.47 -11.38 19.41
CA PHE A 210 8.48 -12.50 18.49
C PHE A 210 7.75 -12.21 17.17
N LEU A 211 6.47 -11.81 17.21
CA LEU A 211 5.68 -11.50 16.01
C LEU A 211 5.92 -10.06 15.55
N ARG A 212 6.36 -9.86 14.31
CA ARG A 212 6.79 -8.54 13.81
C ARG A 212 5.94 -8.01 12.66
N THR A 213 5.88 -8.70 11.51
CA THR A 213 5.04 -8.31 10.39
C THR A 213 4.34 -9.52 9.77
N LEU A 214 3.22 -9.27 9.09
CA LEU A 214 2.46 -10.25 8.34
C LEU A 214 2.18 -9.71 6.95
N ILE A 215 2.66 -10.39 5.92
CA ILE A 215 2.36 -10.07 4.54
C ILE A 215 1.41 -11.14 3.98
N ILE A 216 0.32 -10.70 3.37
CA ILE A 216 -0.61 -11.59 2.68
C ILE A 216 -0.68 -11.15 1.22
N ARG A 217 -0.43 -12.09 0.32
CA ARG A 217 -0.59 -11.90 -1.13
C ARG A 217 -1.65 -12.86 -1.65
N THR A 218 -2.49 -12.35 -2.53
CA THR A 218 -3.45 -13.12 -3.30
C THR A 218 -3.18 -12.89 -4.78
N SER A 219 -3.55 -13.81 -5.63
CA SER A 219 -3.37 -13.67 -7.08
C SER A 219 -4.67 -13.86 -7.84
N SER A 220 -4.68 -13.47 -9.11
CA SER A 220 -5.82 -13.70 -10.02
C SER A 220 -6.02 -15.19 -10.33
N THR A 221 -5.01 -16.03 -10.09
CA THR A 221 -5.09 -17.50 -10.23
C THR A 221 -5.73 -18.21 -9.04
N GLY A 222 -6.05 -17.45 -7.97
CA GLY A 222 -6.63 -17.98 -6.73
C GLY A 222 -5.59 -18.48 -5.72
N GLU A 223 -4.30 -18.32 -6.01
CA GLU A 223 -3.23 -18.71 -5.09
C GLU A 223 -3.05 -17.66 -3.97
N VAL A 224 -2.67 -18.14 -2.79
CA VAL A 224 -2.48 -17.31 -1.58
C VAL A 224 -1.11 -17.58 -1.00
N MET A 225 -0.34 -16.50 -0.81
CA MET A 225 0.94 -16.52 -0.09
C MET A 225 0.80 -15.75 1.22
N VAL A 226 1.24 -16.37 2.30
CA VAL A 226 1.34 -15.77 3.63
C VAL A 226 2.80 -15.78 4.07
N ILE A 227 3.31 -14.63 4.51
CA ILE A 227 4.68 -14.48 5.02
C ILE A 227 4.60 -13.93 6.42
N VAL A 228 5.06 -14.69 7.40
CA VAL A 228 5.16 -14.25 8.79
C VAL A 228 6.59 -13.87 9.09
N THR A 229 6.81 -12.63 9.53
CA THR A 229 8.13 -12.18 9.98
C THR A 229 8.20 -12.25 11.49
N PHE A 230 9.20 -12.96 11.99
CA PHE A 230 9.52 -13.06 13.40
C PHE A 230 10.69 -12.13 13.75
N GLY A 231 10.63 -11.47 14.89
CA GLY A 231 11.69 -10.57 15.38
C GLY A 231 12.84 -11.29 16.08
N GLU A 232 12.64 -12.56 16.44
CA GLU A 232 13.60 -13.42 17.10
C GLU A 232 13.35 -14.88 16.74
N GLU A 233 14.36 -15.75 16.87
CA GLU A 233 14.20 -17.18 16.63
C GLU A 233 13.62 -17.86 17.88
N ASN A 234 12.46 -18.48 17.71
CA ASN A 234 11.89 -19.44 18.65
C ASN A 234 11.21 -20.54 17.83
N ARG A 235 11.89 -21.66 17.66
CA ARG A 235 11.47 -22.73 16.78
C ARG A 235 10.13 -23.34 17.20
N GLU A 236 9.92 -23.58 18.48
CA GLU A 236 8.72 -24.25 19.01
C GLU A 236 7.48 -23.39 18.73
N ASP A 237 7.50 -22.13 19.12
CA ASP A 237 6.41 -21.20 18.91
C ASP A 237 6.15 -20.93 17.42
N ARG A 238 7.23 -20.79 16.61
CA ARG A 238 7.15 -20.60 15.17
C ARG A 238 6.48 -21.78 14.48
N GLU A 239 6.96 -23.01 14.72
CA GLU A 239 6.40 -24.22 14.13
C GLU A 239 4.96 -24.45 14.62
N GLY A 240 4.67 -24.19 15.89
CA GLY A 240 3.32 -24.25 16.44
C GLY A 240 2.34 -23.34 15.69
N LEU A 241 2.69 -22.06 15.52
CA LEU A 241 1.85 -21.10 14.78
C LEU A 241 1.73 -21.47 13.30
N LEU A 242 2.83 -21.76 12.61
CA LEU A 242 2.80 -22.06 11.18
C LEU A 242 2.00 -23.33 10.86
N ASN A 243 2.11 -24.38 11.68
CA ASN A 243 1.28 -25.58 11.56
C ASN A 243 -0.21 -25.28 11.78
N ALA A 244 -0.54 -24.44 12.76
CA ALA A 244 -1.93 -24.03 13.00
C ALA A 244 -2.51 -23.25 11.82
N ILE A 245 -1.71 -22.38 11.17
CA ILE A 245 -2.12 -21.67 9.94
C ILE A 245 -2.43 -22.67 8.81
N VAL A 246 -1.55 -23.65 8.54
CA VAL A 246 -1.76 -24.68 7.51
C VAL A 246 -3.03 -25.46 7.76
N GLN A 247 -3.30 -25.84 9.02
CA GLN A 247 -4.50 -26.59 9.37
C GLN A 247 -5.79 -25.78 9.20
N GLN A 248 -5.75 -24.50 9.53
CA GLN A 248 -6.93 -23.62 9.50
C GLN A 248 -7.25 -23.11 8.09
N PHE A 249 -6.24 -22.92 7.24
CA PHE A 249 -6.37 -22.32 5.90
C PHE A 249 -5.73 -23.21 4.84
N PRO A 250 -6.38 -24.33 4.46
CA PRO A 250 -5.86 -25.27 3.45
C PRO A 250 -5.73 -24.64 2.05
N GLU A 251 -6.36 -23.49 1.80
CA GLU A 251 -6.25 -22.73 0.56
C GLU A 251 -4.93 -21.97 0.42
N ILE A 252 -4.11 -21.85 1.48
CA ILE A 252 -2.80 -21.23 1.40
C ILE A 252 -1.85 -22.11 0.59
N THR A 253 -1.43 -21.62 -0.57
CA THR A 253 -0.54 -22.34 -1.50
C THR A 253 0.93 -22.09 -1.24
N SER A 254 1.24 -21.04 -0.47
CA SER A 254 2.61 -20.63 -0.10
C SER A 254 2.61 -20.06 1.31
N LEU A 255 3.15 -20.79 2.29
CA LEU A 255 3.39 -20.29 3.63
C LEU A 255 4.87 -20.15 3.86
N MET A 256 5.31 -18.92 4.06
CA MET A 256 6.71 -18.57 4.25
C MET A 256 6.93 -17.86 5.59
N TYR A 257 8.16 -17.88 6.04
CA TYR A 257 8.56 -17.05 7.17
C TYR A 257 9.93 -16.42 6.96
N VAL A 258 10.18 -15.37 7.74
CA VAL A 258 11.47 -14.65 7.78
C VAL A 258 11.81 -14.41 9.25
N ILE A 259 13.08 -14.60 9.62
CA ILE A 259 13.61 -14.14 10.92
C ILE A 259 14.31 -12.81 10.65
N ASN A 260 13.78 -11.72 11.22
CA ASN A 260 14.32 -10.38 11.03
C ASN A 260 14.65 -9.73 12.37
N GLU A 261 15.87 -9.91 12.83
CA GLU A 261 16.40 -9.34 14.06
C GLU A 261 16.96 -7.91 13.87
N LYS A 262 16.89 -7.36 12.64
CA LYS A 262 17.37 -6.01 12.35
C LYS A 262 16.44 -4.94 12.93
N MET A 263 16.97 -3.71 12.99
CA MET A 263 16.22 -2.55 13.47
C MET A 263 15.11 -2.06 12.50
N ASN A 264 15.13 -2.45 11.21
CA ASN A 264 14.15 -2.07 10.21
C ASN A 264 13.29 -3.26 9.76
N ASP A 265 12.13 -2.98 9.17
CA ASP A 265 11.15 -3.99 8.73
C ASP A 265 11.44 -4.58 7.35
N THR A 266 12.51 -4.12 6.67
CA THR A 266 12.86 -4.58 5.32
C THR A 266 13.27 -6.06 5.35
N ILE A 267 12.60 -6.86 4.51
CA ILE A 267 12.89 -8.30 4.35
C ILE A 267 13.66 -8.61 3.06
N THR A 268 13.94 -7.63 2.21
CA THR A 268 14.58 -7.83 0.90
C THR A 268 15.94 -8.46 0.97
N ASP A 269 16.71 -8.18 2.02
CA ASP A 269 18.05 -8.69 2.30
C ASP A 269 18.04 -9.84 3.33
N GLN A 270 16.86 -10.37 3.69
CA GLN A 270 16.71 -11.52 4.60
C GLN A 270 16.37 -12.78 3.80
N GLU A 271 16.68 -13.94 4.34
CA GLU A 271 16.27 -15.21 3.75
C GLU A 271 14.77 -15.45 4.01
N GLY A 272 14.01 -15.72 2.95
CA GLY A 272 12.62 -16.17 3.05
C GLY A 272 12.58 -17.70 2.99
N ILE A 273 12.10 -18.34 4.05
CA ILE A 273 12.05 -19.78 4.17
C ILE A 273 10.64 -20.27 3.88
N CYS A 274 10.50 -21.18 2.91
CA CYS A 274 9.24 -21.83 2.61
C CYS A 274 8.96 -22.91 3.66
N PHE A 275 7.87 -22.74 4.42
CA PHE A 275 7.43 -23.71 5.43
C PHE A 275 6.46 -24.73 4.85
N HIS A 276 5.54 -24.29 4.00
CA HIS A 276 4.53 -25.17 3.38
C HIS A 276 4.19 -24.68 1.97
N GLY A 277 3.97 -25.63 1.05
CA GLY A 277 3.60 -25.37 -0.33
C GLY A 277 4.78 -24.90 -1.20
N ASN A 278 4.57 -23.87 -1.99
CA ASN A 278 5.57 -23.32 -2.91
C ASN A 278 6.25 -22.07 -2.35
N ASP A 279 7.46 -21.75 -2.83
CA ASP A 279 8.17 -20.51 -2.51
C ASP A 279 7.67 -19.27 -3.29
N HIS A 280 6.60 -19.43 -4.07
CA HIS A 280 6.02 -18.41 -4.93
C HIS A 280 4.53 -18.67 -5.17
N ILE A 281 3.87 -17.67 -5.74
CA ILE A 281 2.54 -17.75 -6.37
C ILE A 281 2.64 -17.27 -7.80
N PHE A 282 1.63 -17.60 -8.63
CA PHE A 282 1.53 -17.10 -9.98
C PHE A 282 0.43 -16.04 -10.09
N GLU A 283 0.74 -14.98 -10.84
CA GLU A 283 -0.23 -14.01 -11.32
C GLU A 283 -0.43 -14.21 -12.81
N GLN A 284 -1.63 -13.94 -13.33
CA GLN A 284 -1.94 -14.07 -14.74
C GLN A 284 -2.42 -12.75 -15.33
N MET A 285 -1.90 -12.40 -16.51
CA MET A 285 -2.33 -11.24 -17.27
C MET A 285 -2.45 -11.61 -18.74
N GLU A 286 -3.65 -11.58 -19.30
CA GLU A 286 -3.99 -12.24 -20.57
C GLU A 286 -3.59 -13.72 -20.51
N ASP A 287 -2.78 -14.21 -21.45
CA ASP A 287 -2.22 -15.56 -21.45
C ASP A 287 -0.83 -15.66 -20.81
N LEU A 288 -0.30 -14.55 -20.30
CA LEU A 288 0.99 -14.50 -19.63
C LEU A 288 0.88 -14.86 -18.15
N LYS A 289 1.79 -15.70 -17.68
CA LYS A 289 1.96 -16.03 -16.27
C LYS A 289 3.23 -15.40 -15.70
N PHE A 290 3.12 -14.89 -14.48
CA PHE A 290 4.24 -14.26 -13.78
C PHE A 290 4.45 -14.94 -12.44
N LYS A 291 5.65 -15.48 -12.22
CA LYS A 291 6.10 -15.96 -10.93
C LYS A 291 6.33 -14.78 -10.00
N ILE A 292 5.69 -14.81 -8.84
CA ILE A 292 5.76 -13.77 -7.81
C ILE A 292 6.30 -14.39 -6.53
N GLY A 293 7.54 -14.08 -6.21
CA GLY A 293 8.17 -14.48 -4.95
C GLY A 293 7.79 -13.56 -3.77
N PRO A 294 8.23 -13.88 -2.56
CA PRO A 294 7.91 -13.11 -1.35
C PRO A 294 8.41 -11.67 -1.42
N LYS A 295 9.53 -11.43 -2.08
CA LYS A 295 10.19 -10.13 -2.22
C LYS A 295 9.87 -9.42 -3.54
N SER A 296 9.28 -10.13 -4.52
CA SER A 296 9.01 -9.57 -5.85
C SER A 296 8.05 -8.39 -5.78
N PHE A 297 8.38 -7.31 -6.49
CA PHE A 297 7.43 -6.24 -6.73
C PHE A 297 6.41 -6.68 -7.80
N TYR A 298 5.15 -6.48 -7.51
CA TYR A 298 4.06 -6.58 -8.47
C TYR A 298 3.01 -5.52 -8.15
N GLN A 299 2.34 -4.95 -9.16
CA GLN A 299 1.33 -3.91 -8.96
C GLN A 299 0.20 -4.43 -8.10
N THR A 300 -0.12 -3.70 -7.03
CA THR A 300 -1.03 -4.17 -5.98
C THR A 300 -2.51 -4.21 -6.37
N ASN A 301 -2.89 -3.65 -7.51
CA ASN A 301 -4.19 -3.81 -8.14
C ASN A 301 -3.97 -4.44 -9.52
N SER A 302 -4.07 -5.77 -9.62
CA SER A 302 -3.79 -6.53 -10.84
C SER A 302 -4.69 -6.12 -12.01
N GLU A 303 -5.97 -5.87 -11.75
CA GLU A 303 -6.95 -5.49 -12.78
C GLU A 303 -6.64 -4.09 -13.36
N GLN A 304 -6.31 -3.13 -12.50
CA GLN A 304 -5.94 -1.79 -12.98
C GLN A 304 -4.53 -1.75 -13.58
N ALA A 305 -3.63 -2.62 -13.15
CA ALA A 305 -2.32 -2.79 -13.77
C ALA A 305 -2.47 -3.27 -15.23
N TYR A 306 -3.36 -4.22 -15.46
CA TYR A 306 -3.68 -4.65 -16.82
C TYR A 306 -4.20 -3.49 -17.68
N ASN A 307 -5.16 -2.71 -17.19
CA ASN A 307 -5.68 -1.54 -17.91
C ASN A 307 -4.58 -0.53 -18.24
N LEU A 308 -3.66 -0.28 -17.30
CA LEU A 308 -2.51 0.60 -17.49
C LEU A 308 -1.57 0.06 -18.58
N TYR A 309 -1.23 -1.22 -18.53
CA TYR A 309 -0.30 -1.84 -19.48
C TYR A 309 -0.92 -1.99 -20.87
N ALA A 310 -2.21 -2.32 -20.96
CA ALA A 310 -2.94 -2.37 -22.22
C ALA A 310 -2.98 -0.97 -22.89
N LYS A 311 -3.25 0.08 -22.11
CA LYS A 311 -3.22 1.45 -22.61
C LYS A 311 -1.81 1.89 -23.01
N THR A 312 -0.78 1.49 -22.27
CA THR A 312 0.62 1.75 -22.62
C THR A 312 0.99 1.08 -23.94
N ARG A 313 0.64 -0.21 -24.12
CA ARG A 313 0.86 -0.95 -25.36
C ARG A 313 0.13 -0.33 -26.55
N GLU A 314 -1.14 0.09 -26.36
CA GLU A 314 -1.92 0.81 -27.37
C GLU A 314 -1.23 2.11 -27.83
N LEU A 315 -0.85 2.95 -26.86
CA LEU A 315 -0.24 4.26 -27.13
C LEU A 315 1.18 4.15 -27.69
N ALA A 316 1.91 3.06 -27.37
CA ALA A 316 3.23 2.80 -27.93
C ALA A 316 3.18 2.53 -29.46
N GLY A 317 2.04 2.07 -29.99
CA GLY A 317 1.84 1.88 -31.43
C GLY A 317 2.84 0.93 -32.07
N LEU A 318 3.29 -0.10 -31.33
CA LEU A 318 4.34 -1.03 -31.77
C LEU A 318 3.91 -1.81 -33.00
N THR A 319 4.80 -1.91 -34.00
CA THR A 319 4.58 -2.58 -35.29
C THR A 319 5.31 -3.92 -35.41
N GLY A 320 6.12 -4.30 -34.42
CA GLY A 320 6.96 -5.50 -34.43
C GLY A 320 8.41 -5.25 -34.84
N ASN A 321 8.78 -4.01 -35.19
CA ASN A 321 10.13 -3.66 -35.66
C ASN A 321 10.93 -2.83 -34.64
N GLU A 322 10.31 -2.41 -33.56
CA GLU A 322 10.90 -1.50 -32.59
C GLU A 322 11.74 -2.25 -31.56
N THR A 323 12.78 -1.56 -31.07
CA THR A 323 13.46 -1.88 -29.82
C THR A 323 12.83 -1.05 -28.70
N VAL A 324 12.27 -1.73 -27.73
CA VAL A 324 11.63 -1.11 -26.55
C VAL A 324 12.56 -1.18 -25.36
N TYR A 325 12.67 -0.10 -24.59
CA TYR A 325 13.38 -0.06 -23.32
C TYR A 325 12.36 -0.02 -22.18
N ASP A 326 12.39 -1.04 -21.32
CA ASP A 326 11.64 -1.10 -20.07
C ASP A 326 12.60 -0.77 -18.90
N LEU A 327 12.57 0.50 -18.51
CA LEU A 327 13.45 1.04 -17.49
C LEU A 327 12.81 0.79 -16.11
N TYR A 328 13.58 0.20 -15.18
CA TYR A 328 13.11 -0.34 -13.91
C TYR A 328 12.14 -1.52 -14.10
N THR A 329 12.59 -2.50 -14.90
CA THR A 329 11.73 -3.58 -15.38
C THR A 329 11.19 -4.51 -14.28
N GLY A 330 11.80 -4.49 -13.08
CA GLY A 330 11.43 -5.36 -11.97
C GLY A 330 11.47 -6.83 -12.38
N THR A 331 10.38 -7.55 -12.14
CA THR A 331 10.23 -8.97 -12.54
C THR A 331 9.90 -9.15 -14.04
N GLY A 332 10.08 -8.11 -14.86
CA GLY A 332 9.88 -8.16 -16.31
C GLY A 332 8.42 -8.13 -16.76
N THR A 333 7.51 -7.65 -15.92
CA THR A 333 6.07 -7.71 -16.22
C THR A 333 5.73 -6.91 -17.48
N ILE A 334 6.13 -5.62 -17.57
CA ILE A 334 5.86 -4.78 -18.74
C ILE A 334 6.65 -5.28 -19.94
N ALA A 335 7.94 -5.61 -19.74
CA ALA A 335 8.80 -6.14 -20.81
C ALA A 335 8.15 -7.34 -21.53
N ASN A 336 7.67 -8.32 -20.76
CA ASN A 336 7.00 -9.49 -21.32
C ASN A 336 5.64 -9.16 -21.95
N PHE A 337 4.90 -8.22 -21.35
CA PHE A 337 3.58 -7.83 -21.86
C PHE A 337 3.62 -7.16 -23.24
N VAL A 338 4.70 -6.41 -23.55
CA VAL A 338 4.86 -5.74 -24.86
C VAL A 338 5.72 -6.55 -25.84
N ALA A 339 6.42 -7.59 -25.39
CA ALA A 339 7.41 -8.31 -26.19
C ALA A 339 6.87 -8.85 -27.51
N ARG A 340 5.62 -9.34 -27.55
CA ARG A 340 4.99 -9.88 -28.76
C ARG A 340 4.76 -8.83 -29.84
N ASN A 341 4.75 -7.55 -29.47
CA ASN A 341 4.52 -6.44 -30.36
C ASN A 341 5.79 -5.67 -30.73
N ALA A 342 6.95 -6.14 -30.28
CA ALA A 342 8.25 -5.51 -30.50
C ALA A 342 9.25 -6.48 -31.15
N GLN A 343 10.24 -5.97 -31.87
CA GLN A 343 11.38 -6.77 -32.36
C GLN A 343 12.26 -7.24 -31.19
N LYS A 344 12.51 -6.34 -30.25
CA LYS A 344 13.33 -6.59 -29.06
C LYS A 344 12.88 -5.74 -27.90
N VAL A 345 12.91 -6.28 -26.69
CA VAL A 345 12.72 -5.52 -25.46
C VAL A 345 13.96 -5.62 -24.59
N ILE A 346 14.44 -4.48 -24.12
CA ILE A 346 15.61 -4.37 -23.23
C ILE A 346 15.10 -3.89 -21.87
N GLY A 347 15.19 -4.77 -20.87
CA GLY A 347 14.87 -4.46 -19.48
C GLY A 347 16.11 -4.09 -18.69
N ILE A 348 16.03 -3.06 -17.83
CA ILE A 348 17.11 -2.65 -16.93
C ILE A 348 16.55 -2.61 -15.51
N GLU A 349 17.26 -3.26 -14.58
CA GLU A 349 16.85 -3.33 -13.17
C GLU A 349 18.09 -3.37 -12.28
N TYR A 350 18.02 -2.67 -11.16
CA TYR A 350 19.11 -2.63 -10.17
C TYR A 350 19.16 -3.90 -9.30
N VAL A 351 18.01 -4.48 -8.98
CA VAL A 351 17.89 -5.63 -8.07
C VAL A 351 18.14 -6.93 -8.81
N THR A 352 19.23 -7.61 -8.49
CA THR A 352 19.65 -8.84 -9.18
C THR A 352 18.61 -9.97 -9.10
N GLU A 353 17.97 -10.14 -7.94
CA GLU A 353 16.92 -11.15 -7.74
C GLU A 353 15.70 -10.89 -8.65
N ALA A 354 15.36 -9.63 -8.89
CA ALA A 354 14.28 -9.27 -9.80
C ALA A 354 14.63 -9.58 -11.26
N ILE A 355 15.91 -9.46 -11.64
CA ILE A 355 16.42 -9.88 -12.97
C ILE A 355 16.27 -11.39 -13.16
N GLU A 356 16.58 -12.20 -12.15
CA GLU A 356 16.40 -13.66 -12.26
C GLU A 356 14.91 -14.01 -12.39
N ASP A 357 14.02 -13.37 -11.62
CA ASP A 357 12.58 -13.50 -11.78
C ASP A 357 12.14 -13.08 -13.20
N ALA A 358 12.68 -11.99 -13.75
CA ALA A 358 12.35 -11.54 -15.11
C ALA A 358 12.74 -12.56 -16.18
N LYS A 359 13.92 -13.20 -16.06
CA LYS A 359 14.35 -14.28 -16.96
C LYS A 359 13.44 -15.50 -16.85
N ILE A 360 13.09 -15.90 -15.62
CA ILE A 360 12.15 -17.01 -15.37
C ILE A 360 10.80 -16.70 -16.02
N ASN A 361 10.29 -15.49 -15.84
CA ASN A 361 9.01 -15.06 -16.40
C ASN A 361 9.04 -15.02 -17.94
N SER A 362 10.13 -14.60 -18.56
CA SER A 362 10.29 -14.67 -20.02
C SER A 362 10.27 -16.11 -20.52
N ALA A 363 11.06 -16.99 -19.88
CA ALA A 363 11.11 -18.41 -20.23
C ALA A 363 9.76 -19.11 -20.04
N LEU A 364 9.06 -18.85 -18.94
CA LEU A 364 7.74 -19.40 -18.62
C LEU A 364 6.69 -19.08 -19.70
N ASN A 365 6.80 -17.92 -20.33
CA ASN A 365 5.91 -17.43 -21.37
C ASN A 365 6.41 -17.68 -22.80
N ASN A 366 7.50 -18.43 -22.99
CA ASN A 366 8.15 -18.67 -24.30
C ASN A 366 8.50 -17.36 -25.02
N ILE A 367 8.92 -16.34 -24.30
CA ILE A 367 9.35 -15.03 -24.82
C ILE A 367 10.86 -15.05 -24.93
N HIS A 368 11.38 -14.86 -26.15
CA HIS A 368 12.81 -14.98 -26.48
C HIS A 368 13.45 -13.66 -26.94
N ASN A 369 12.66 -12.61 -27.11
CA ASN A 369 13.10 -11.31 -27.58
C ASN A 369 13.26 -10.28 -26.46
N THR A 370 13.19 -10.70 -25.19
CA THR A 370 13.53 -9.88 -24.02
C THR A 370 14.97 -10.13 -23.60
N VAL A 371 15.72 -9.06 -23.34
CA VAL A 371 17.07 -9.12 -22.76
C VAL A 371 17.08 -8.21 -21.52
N VAL A 372 17.47 -8.75 -20.37
CA VAL A 372 17.46 -8.00 -19.11
C VAL A 372 18.87 -7.84 -18.56
N TYR A 373 19.19 -6.63 -18.12
CA TYR A 373 20.49 -6.25 -17.59
C TYR A 373 20.34 -5.80 -16.13
N ALA A 374 21.24 -6.30 -15.27
CA ALA A 374 21.40 -5.82 -13.92
C ALA A 374 22.30 -4.58 -13.90
N GLY A 375 21.83 -3.47 -13.34
CA GLY A 375 22.62 -2.25 -13.20
C GLY A 375 21.79 -1.02 -12.87
N ASP A 376 22.50 0.03 -12.44
CA ASP A 376 21.89 1.35 -12.28
C ASP A 376 21.69 1.98 -13.67
N MET A 377 20.52 2.54 -13.89
CA MET A 377 20.14 3.19 -15.16
C MET A 377 21.13 4.24 -15.68
N LYS A 378 21.86 4.87 -14.78
CA LYS A 378 22.87 5.88 -15.15
C LYS A 378 24.20 5.24 -15.66
N ASP A 379 24.39 3.95 -15.42
CA ASP A 379 25.66 3.23 -15.69
C ASP A 379 25.52 2.20 -16.83
N VAL A 380 24.29 1.97 -17.35
CA VAL A 380 23.98 0.96 -18.39
C VAL A 380 23.74 1.59 -19.76
#